data_3c25a0ddcd07e8f2b16deca1a3a6006a
#
_entry.id   3c25a0ddcd07e8f2b16deca1a3a6006a
#
_cell.length_a   1.000
_cell.length_b   1.000
_cell.length_c   1.000
_cell.angle_alpha   90.00
_cell.angle_beta   90.00
_cell.angle_gamma   90.00
#
_symmetry.space_group_name_H-M   'P 1'
#
loop_
_entity.id
_entity.type
_entity.pdbx_description
1 polymer ?
#
loop_
_entity_poly.entity_id
_entity_poly.type
_entity_poly.pdbx_seq_one_letter_code
_entity_poly.pdbx_strand_id
1 'polypeptide(L)'
;MNGETAKKRTSAKRVIGVVLAFLIVIAECGLLMAYYMGELGQLHPLKEAKDGDVKVACVGDSITFGTFVFGWPEAAYPSVLGNMLGKGYTVNNYGYPGRCAQSDADRPYVKEELYQKALDFNADVVIIMFGSNDSKNADWKGEEHFIAEYSALIESFLARPSIKEMYIMAPPPAWEFFGKVRYNINSDRVKNEINRATRTLADKYDLGFIDLYEVFDGKRELFADGVHPTDKGAKLLAETVYSAIRRK
;
A
#
# COMPACT_ATOMS: atom_id res chain seq x y z
N MET A 1 -31.79 51.80 23.29
CA MET A 1 -30.52 51.48 22.54
C MET A 1 -29.75 50.29 23.02
N ASN A 2 -29.99 49.74 24.23
CA ASN A 2 -29.16 48.63 24.78
C ASN A 2 -29.52 47.21 24.38
N GLY A 3 -30.72 46.96 23.83
CA GLY A 3 -31.20 45.60 23.47
C GLY A 3 -30.72 45.11 22.10
N GLU A 4 -30.51 46.00 21.17
CA GLU A 4 -30.12 45.66 19.78
C GLU A 4 -28.63 45.31 19.66
N THR A 5 -27.80 45.98 20.44
CA THR A 5 -26.36 45.66 20.53
C THR A 5 -26.07 44.32 21.22
N ALA A 6 -26.85 43.96 22.24
CA ALA A 6 -26.75 42.67 22.92
C ALA A 6 -27.16 41.48 21.98
N LYS A 7 -28.23 41.67 21.17
CA LYS A 7 -28.70 40.64 20.21
C LYS A 7 -27.74 40.42 19.05
N LYS A 8 -27.08 41.50 18.56
CA LYS A 8 -26.01 41.41 17.55
C LYS A 8 -24.76 40.69 18.09
N ARG A 9 -24.38 40.93 19.35
CA ARG A 9 -23.20 40.32 20.01
C ARG A 9 -23.40 38.82 20.27
N THR A 10 -24.60 38.35 20.60
CA THR A 10 -24.95 36.92 20.76
C THR A 10 -25.01 36.22 19.43
N SER A 11 -25.52 36.88 18.36
CA SER A 11 -25.50 36.33 17.00
C SER A 11 -24.05 36.13 16.47
N ALA A 12 -23.19 37.12 16.65
CA ALA A 12 -21.78 37.04 16.24
C ALA A 12 -21.02 35.92 16.99
N LYS A 13 -21.25 35.75 18.30
CA LYS A 13 -20.64 34.64 19.06
C LYS A 13 -21.12 33.26 18.58
N ARG A 14 -22.38 33.11 18.20
CA ARG A 14 -22.90 31.87 17.63
C ARG A 14 -22.29 31.57 16.26
N VAL A 15 -22.16 32.57 15.39
CA VAL A 15 -21.52 32.41 14.07
C VAL A 15 -20.04 32.02 14.24
N ILE A 16 -19.31 32.68 15.14
CA ILE A 16 -17.91 32.34 15.44
C ILE A 16 -17.81 30.90 15.96
N GLY A 17 -18.70 30.48 16.86
CA GLY A 17 -18.73 29.09 17.37
C GLY A 17 -18.97 28.06 16.28
N VAL A 18 -19.89 28.32 15.35
CA VAL A 18 -20.16 27.42 14.22
C VAL A 18 -18.96 27.35 13.26
N VAL A 19 -18.34 28.51 12.96
CA VAL A 19 -17.15 28.53 12.09
C VAL A 19 -15.98 27.77 12.73
N LEU A 20 -15.74 27.95 14.05
CA LEU A 20 -14.70 27.21 14.77
C LEU A 20 -14.98 25.69 14.76
N ALA A 21 -16.21 25.28 15.02
CA ALA A 21 -16.59 23.87 14.97
C ALA A 21 -16.37 23.27 13.57
N PHE A 22 -16.70 24.00 12.51
CA PHE A 22 -16.47 23.59 11.13
C PHE A 22 -14.98 23.45 10.79
N LEU A 23 -14.16 24.40 11.27
CA LEU A 23 -12.71 24.33 11.10
C LEU A 23 -12.07 23.16 11.85
N ILE A 24 -12.57 22.83 13.04
CA ILE A 24 -12.14 21.66 13.81
C ILE A 24 -12.46 20.38 13.03
N VAL A 25 -13.68 20.24 12.51
CA VAL A 25 -14.08 19.07 11.71
C VAL A 25 -13.22 18.93 10.46
N ILE A 26 -12.91 20.04 9.76
CA ILE A 26 -12.00 20.01 8.60
C ILE A 26 -10.59 19.55 9.02
N ALA A 27 -10.08 20.04 10.14
CA ALA A 27 -8.75 19.66 10.64
C ALA A 27 -8.71 18.17 11.04
N GLU A 28 -9.76 17.68 11.71
CA GLU A 28 -9.88 16.25 12.06
C GLU A 28 -10.00 15.35 10.81
N CYS A 29 -10.81 15.76 9.82
CA CYS A 29 -10.89 15.05 8.54
C CYS A 29 -9.55 15.07 7.80
N GLY A 30 -8.82 16.18 7.84
CA GLY A 30 -7.48 16.30 7.26
C GLY A 30 -6.46 15.37 7.94
N LEU A 31 -6.46 15.33 9.27
CA LEU A 31 -5.61 14.43 10.06
C LEU A 31 -5.97 12.95 9.80
N LEU A 32 -7.25 12.63 9.75
CA LEU A 32 -7.71 11.27 9.46
C LEU A 32 -7.31 10.87 8.03
N MET A 33 -7.44 11.77 7.07
CA MET A 33 -7.03 11.54 5.69
C MET A 33 -5.51 11.36 5.58
N ALA A 34 -4.71 12.19 6.27
CA ALA A 34 -3.25 12.03 6.34
C ALA A 34 -2.85 10.68 6.97
N TYR A 35 -3.54 10.28 8.04
CA TYR A 35 -3.36 8.97 8.66
C TYR A 35 -3.65 7.83 7.68
N TYR A 36 -4.81 7.87 7.00
CA TYR A 36 -5.18 6.85 5.99
C TYR A 36 -4.32 6.90 4.73
N MET A 37 -3.75 8.06 4.39
CA MET A 37 -2.83 8.21 3.25
C MET A 37 -1.39 7.78 3.58
N GLY A 38 -1.10 7.44 4.84
CA GLY A 38 0.21 6.99 5.28
C GLY A 38 1.27 8.08 5.38
N GLU A 39 0.88 9.36 5.36
CA GLU A 39 1.79 10.46 5.73
C GLU A 39 2.26 10.29 7.19
N LEU A 40 1.45 9.63 8.02
CA LEU A 40 1.77 9.18 9.37
C LEU A 40 2.13 7.68 9.40
N GLY A 41 2.58 7.10 8.28
CA GLY A 41 2.76 5.66 8.06
C GLY A 41 3.70 4.92 9.03
N GLN A 42 4.41 5.63 9.90
CA GLN A 42 5.12 5.04 11.04
C GLN A 42 4.17 4.59 12.18
N LEU A 43 2.88 4.84 12.05
CA LEU A 43 1.88 4.48 13.07
C LEU A 43 1.35 3.04 12.92
N HIS A 44 1.73 2.31 11.86
CA HIS A 44 1.41 0.89 11.79
C HIS A 44 2.32 0.15 12.77
N PRO A 45 1.78 -0.42 13.87
CA PRO A 45 2.60 -1.12 14.84
C PRO A 45 3.20 -2.38 14.20
N LEU A 46 4.52 -2.42 14.06
CA LEU A 46 5.23 -3.64 13.69
C LEU A 46 5.22 -4.60 14.87
N LYS A 47 4.93 -5.86 14.60
CA LYS A 47 4.89 -6.91 15.61
C LYS A 47 6.28 -7.47 15.82
N GLU A 48 6.66 -7.68 17.07
CA GLU A 48 7.82 -8.50 17.40
C GLU A 48 7.50 -9.98 17.14
N ALA A 49 8.41 -10.65 16.45
CA ALA A 49 8.27 -12.08 16.20
C ALA A 49 8.54 -12.86 17.49
N LYS A 50 7.75 -13.88 17.76
CA LYS A 50 8.02 -14.82 18.84
C LYS A 50 9.05 -15.84 18.39
N ASP A 51 9.75 -16.43 19.36
CA ASP A 51 10.69 -17.51 19.07
C ASP A 51 9.99 -18.65 18.34
N GLY A 52 10.55 -19.04 17.19
CA GLY A 52 10.00 -20.10 16.35
C GLY A 52 8.91 -19.66 15.36
N ASP A 53 8.48 -18.39 15.35
CA ASP A 53 7.55 -17.89 14.34
C ASP A 53 8.24 -17.80 12.97
N VAL A 54 7.50 -18.19 11.92
CA VAL A 54 7.84 -17.84 10.54
C VAL A 54 7.55 -16.36 10.33
N LYS A 55 8.57 -15.60 9.98
CA LYS A 55 8.49 -14.15 9.79
C LYS A 55 8.14 -13.82 8.34
N VAL A 56 7.03 -13.11 8.13
CA VAL A 56 6.53 -12.71 6.82
C VAL A 56 6.55 -11.18 6.70
N ALA A 57 7.30 -10.66 5.73
CA ALA A 57 7.34 -9.24 5.40
C ALA A 57 6.49 -8.95 4.16
N CYS A 58 5.43 -8.13 4.31
CA CYS A 58 4.65 -7.61 3.20
C CYS A 58 5.15 -6.21 2.85
N VAL A 59 5.87 -6.09 1.74
CA VAL A 59 6.57 -4.88 1.28
C VAL A 59 5.83 -4.27 0.09
N GLY A 60 5.64 -2.96 0.06
CA GLY A 60 4.95 -2.33 -1.07
C GLY A 60 4.53 -0.89 -0.83
N ASP A 61 3.58 -0.47 -1.62
CA ASP A 61 3.03 0.89 -1.63
C ASP A 61 1.74 1.04 -0.79
N SER A 62 0.85 1.95 -1.22
CA SER A 62 -0.43 2.24 -0.57
C SER A 62 -1.39 1.05 -0.55
N ILE A 63 -1.31 0.14 -1.52
CA ILE A 63 -2.16 -1.05 -1.57
C ILE A 63 -1.73 -2.03 -0.47
N THR A 64 -0.43 -2.22 -0.28
CA THR A 64 0.12 -3.02 0.82
C THR A 64 -0.17 -2.38 2.18
N PHE A 65 -0.03 -1.06 2.29
CA PHE A 65 -0.37 -0.31 3.49
C PHE A 65 -1.85 -0.53 3.90
N GLY A 66 -2.75 -0.58 2.93
CA GLY A 66 -4.19 -0.69 3.14
C GLY A 66 -4.91 0.67 3.12
N THR A 67 -4.45 1.60 2.26
CA THR A 67 -5.10 2.90 2.06
C THR A 67 -6.55 2.69 1.64
N PHE A 68 -7.49 3.43 2.27
CA PHE A 68 -8.94 3.34 2.11
C PHE A 68 -9.59 2.01 2.50
N VAL A 69 -8.87 1.11 3.14
CA VAL A 69 -9.47 -0.10 3.70
C VAL A 69 -10.25 0.26 4.96
N PHE A 70 -11.56 0.04 4.94
CA PHE A 70 -12.39 0.23 6.12
C PHE A 70 -12.02 -0.82 7.20
N GLY A 71 -11.75 -0.36 8.42
CA GLY A 71 -11.25 -1.22 9.50
C GLY A 71 -9.73 -1.43 9.47
N TRP A 72 -8.99 -0.53 8.77
CA TRP A 72 -7.53 -0.48 8.88
C TRP A 72 -7.11 -0.24 10.35
N PRO A 73 -6.00 -0.86 10.85
CA PRO A 73 -5.05 -1.69 10.12
C PRO A 73 -5.44 -3.18 10.04
N GLU A 74 -6.43 -3.63 10.81
CA GLU A 74 -6.79 -5.06 10.97
C GLU A 74 -7.34 -5.66 9.66
N ALA A 75 -8.03 -4.85 8.85
CA ALA A 75 -8.59 -5.27 7.57
C ALA A 75 -7.63 -5.11 6.39
N ALA A 76 -6.43 -4.51 6.55
CA ALA A 76 -5.40 -4.49 5.53
C ALA A 76 -4.92 -5.91 5.21
N TYR A 77 -4.57 -6.19 3.94
CA TYR A 77 -4.28 -7.56 3.52
C TYR A 77 -3.17 -8.25 4.34
N PRO A 78 -2.10 -7.57 4.80
CA PRO A 78 -1.08 -8.23 5.62
C PRO A 78 -1.62 -8.70 6.96
N SER A 79 -2.53 -7.94 7.57
CA SER A 79 -3.18 -8.32 8.84
C SER A 79 -4.15 -9.49 8.64
N VAL A 80 -4.95 -9.45 7.57
CA VAL A 80 -5.86 -10.54 7.20
C VAL A 80 -5.06 -11.82 6.88
N LEU A 81 -3.96 -11.71 6.12
CA LEU A 81 -3.05 -12.82 5.84
C LEU A 81 -2.50 -13.43 7.13
N GLY A 82 -2.04 -12.59 8.07
CA GLY A 82 -1.54 -13.03 9.36
C GLY A 82 -2.60 -13.82 10.16
N ASN A 83 -3.85 -13.37 10.15
CA ASN A 83 -4.96 -14.09 10.77
C ASN A 83 -5.23 -15.45 10.10
N MET A 84 -5.11 -15.52 8.76
CA MET A 84 -5.30 -16.76 8.00
C MET A 84 -4.16 -17.77 8.22
N LEU A 85 -2.92 -17.31 8.31
CA LEU A 85 -1.75 -18.14 8.61
C LEU A 85 -1.79 -18.65 10.06
N GLY A 86 -2.31 -17.86 10.98
CA GLY A 86 -2.54 -18.25 12.35
C GLY A 86 -1.28 -18.31 13.22
N LYS A 87 -1.33 -19.18 14.23
CA LYS A 87 -0.21 -19.34 15.20
C LYS A 87 1.06 -19.85 14.49
N GLY A 88 2.21 -19.37 14.95
CA GLY A 88 3.51 -19.72 14.39
C GLY A 88 3.93 -18.82 13.21
N TYR A 89 3.17 -17.75 12.95
CA TYR A 89 3.51 -16.75 11.96
C TYR A 89 3.44 -15.34 12.54
N THR A 90 4.46 -14.55 12.26
CA THR A 90 4.43 -13.09 12.48
C THR A 90 4.47 -12.39 11.13
N VAL A 91 3.35 -11.77 10.76
CA VAL A 91 3.19 -11.01 9.51
C VAL A 91 3.26 -9.52 9.81
N ASN A 92 4.20 -8.81 9.17
CA ASN A 92 4.36 -7.37 9.27
C ASN A 92 4.08 -6.66 7.95
N ASN A 93 3.46 -5.49 8.08
CA ASN A 93 3.13 -4.60 6.97
C ASN A 93 4.20 -3.52 6.82
N TYR A 94 4.98 -3.59 5.75
CA TYR A 94 5.99 -2.61 5.35
C TYR A 94 5.55 -1.82 4.11
N GLY A 95 4.25 -1.69 3.89
CA GLY A 95 3.69 -0.85 2.86
C GLY A 95 3.82 0.62 3.21
N TYR A 96 4.20 1.45 2.21
CA TYR A 96 4.25 2.90 2.38
C TYR A 96 3.64 3.63 1.17
N PRO A 97 2.55 4.42 1.40
CA PRO A 97 1.78 5.01 0.31
C PRO A 97 2.61 5.88 -0.64
N GLY A 98 2.31 5.76 -1.94
CA GLY A 98 2.92 6.58 -2.98
C GLY A 98 4.32 6.17 -3.39
N ARG A 99 4.91 5.11 -2.81
CA ARG A 99 6.31 4.72 -3.07
C ARG A 99 6.45 3.90 -4.34
N CYS A 100 7.62 4.04 -4.96
CA CYS A 100 8.04 3.38 -6.18
C CYS A 100 9.14 2.36 -5.89
N ALA A 101 9.24 1.31 -6.73
CA ALA A 101 10.38 0.39 -6.72
C ALA A 101 11.65 1.07 -7.24
N GLN A 102 11.50 1.99 -8.21
CA GLN A 102 12.60 2.73 -8.82
C GLN A 102 13.27 3.67 -7.81
N SER A 103 14.58 3.54 -7.64
CA SER A 103 15.39 4.31 -6.67
C SER A 103 15.55 5.79 -7.07
N ASP A 104 15.35 6.11 -8.33
CA ASP A 104 15.47 7.43 -8.93
C ASP A 104 14.11 8.06 -9.29
N ALA A 105 13.01 7.47 -8.82
CA ALA A 105 11.66 8.06 -8.88
C ALA A 105 11.51 9.24 -7.91
N ASP A 106 10.39 9.96 -8.00
CA ASP A 106 10.05 11.05 -7.06
C ASP A 106 10.00 10.57 -5.61
N ARG A 107 9.43 9.37 -5.39
CA ARG A 107 9.25 8.78 -4.03
C ARG A 107 9.78 7.35 -3.96
N PRO A 108 11.10 7.14 -3.96
CA PRO A 108 11.68 5.80 -3.96
C PRO A 108 11.52 5.12 -2.59
N TYR A 109 11.08 3.86 -2.58
CA TYR A 109 10.90 3.09 -1.34
C TYR A 109 12.20 2.88 -0.59
N VAL A 110 13.31 2.69 -1.31
CA VAL A 110 14.64 2.44 -0.73
C VAL A 110 15.18 3.59 0.13
N LYS A 111 14.61 4.80 0.03
CA LYS A 111 14.99 5.96 0.86
C LYS A 111 14.18 6.06 2.15
N GLU A 112 13.21 5.18 2.36
CA GLU A 112 12.34 5.22 3.53
C GLU A 112 12.94 4.42 4.71
N GLU A 113 12.73 4.91 5.93
CA GLU A 113 13.11 4.19 7.15
C GLU A 113 12.44 2.81 7.22
N LEU A 114 11.22 2.71 6.69
CA LEU A 114 10.45 1.48 6.67
C LEU A 114 11.10 0.38 5.82
N TYR A 115 11.82 0.76 4.75
CA TYR A 115 12.63 -0.16 3.96
C TYR A 115 13.73 -0.80 4.80
N GLN A 116 14.46 0.01 5.59
CA GLN A 116 15.50 -0.52 6.48
C GLN A 116 14.90 -1.44 7.54
N LYS A 117 13.77 -1.05 8.14
CA LYS A 117 13.05 -1.89 9.10
C LYS A 117 12.59 -3.23 8.48
N ALA A 118 12.18 -3.22 7.21
CA ALA A 118 11.82 -4.46 6.50
C ALA A 118 13.02 -5.40 6.31
N LEU A 119 14.19 -4.84 5.99
CA LEU A 119 15.43 -5.61 5.89
C LEU A 119 15.88 -6.16 7.26
N ASP A 120 15.80 -5.34 8.32
CA ASP A 120 16.26 -5.69 9.67
C ASP A 120 15.32 -6.68 10.37
N PHE A 121 14.08 -6.82 9.89
CA PHE A 121 13.16 -7.84 10.37
C PHE A 121 13.67 -9.26 10.13
N ASN A 122 14.58 -9.44 9.19
CA ASN A 122 15.15 -10.74 8.82
C ASN A 122 14.04 -11.77 8.58
N ALA A 123 13.14 -11.45 7.66
CA ALA A 123 11.99 -12.28 7.30
C ALA A 123 12.45 -13.64 6.74
N ASP A 124 11.62 -14.67 6.96
CA ASP A 124 11.73 -15.96 6.27
C ASP A 124 11.04 -15.89 4.90
N VAL A 125 9.94 -15.14 4.80
CA VAL A 125 9.15 -14.97 3.58
C VAL A 125 8.98 -13.49 3.28
N VAL A 126 9.27 -13.08 2.06
CA VAL A 126 9.02 -11.70 1.58
C VAL A 126 7.96 -11.72 0.48
N ILE A 127 6.99 -10.84 0.60
CA ILE A 127 5.95 -10.61 -0.41
C ILE A 127 6.08 -9.15 -0.83
N ILE A 128 6.45 -8.90 -2.08
CA ILE A 128 6.75 -7.56 -2.57
C ILE A 128 5.81 -7.14 -3.70
N MET A 129 5.29 -5.91 -3.65
CA MET A 129 4.42 -5.35 -4.67
C MET A 129 4.66 -3.87 -4.87
N PHE A 130 5.13 -3.51 -6.06
CA PHE A 130 5.26 -2.15 -6.57
C PHE A 130 4.87 -2.09 -8.05
N GLY A 131 4.86 -0.90 -8.62
CA GLY A 131 4.61 -0.68 -10.03
C GLY A 131 3.46 0.29 -10.31
N SER A 132 2.43 0.34 -9.45
CA SER A 132 1.34 1.29 -9.64
C SER A 132 1.85 2.73 -9.68
N ASN A 133 2.68 3.12 -8.71
CA ASN A 133 3.26 4.46 -8.67
C ASN A 133 4.35 4.66 -9.73
N ASP A 134 5.14 3.64 -10.00
CA ASP A 134 6.18 3.64 -11.03
C ASP A 134 5.60 3.88 -12.43
N SER A 135 4.32 3.52 -12.65
CA SER A 135 3.63 3.71 -13.92
C SER A 135 3.38 5.17 -14.30
N LYS A 136 3.53 6.12 -13.38
CA LYS A 136 3.29 7.55 -13.62
C LYS A 136 4.24 8.10 -14.68
N ASN A 137 3.75 9.00 -15.52
CA ASN A 137 4.58 9.58 -16.60
C ASN A 137 5.81 10.33 -16.07
N ALA A 138 5.75 10.89 -14.86
CA ALA A 138 6.87 11.59 -14.26
C ALA A 138 8.02 10.65 -13.85
N ASP A 139 7.70 9.40 -13.49
CA ASP A 139 8.65 8.42 -12.96
C ASP A 139 9.09 7.39 -14.00
N TRP A 140 8.27 7.18 -15.04
CA TRP A 140 8.51 6.12 -16.03
C TRP A 140 9.61 6.45 -17.01
N LYS A 141 10.64 5.64 -17.03
CA LYS A 141 11.79 5.74 -17.97
C LYS A 141 11.93 4.54 -18.91
N GLY A 142 10.89 3.72 -18.98
CA GLY A 142 10.85 2.53 -19.82
C GLY A 142 10.92 1.23 -19.02
N GLU A 143 10.49 0.14 -19.65
CA GLU A 143 10.37 -1.17 -19.01
C GLU A 143 11.72 -1.73 -18.58
N GLU A 144 12.75 -1.61 -19.42
CA GLU A 144 14.11 -2.08 -19.10
C GLU A 144 14.68 -1.37 -17.86
N HIS A 145 14.45 -0.04 -17.76
CA HIS A 145 14.85 0.73 -16.59
C HIS A 145 14.10 0.28 -15.33
N PHE A 146 12.79 0.12 -15.43
CA PHE A 146 11.96 -0.39 -14.31
C PHE A 146 12.45 -1.78 -13.83
N ILE A 147 12.75 -2.70 -14.78
CA ILE A 147 13.28 -4.02 -14.45
C ILE A 147 14.63 -3.90 -13.74
N ALA A 148 15.53 -3.03 -14.22
CA ALA A 148 16.84 -2.84 -13.59
C ALA A 148 16.73 -2.31 -12.16
N GLU A 149 15.93 -1.27 -11.95
CA GLU A 149 15.74 -0.64 -10.64
C GLU A 149 15.01 -1.56 -9.66
N TYR A 150 13.96 -2.26 -10.12
CA TYR A 150 13.26 -3.20 -9.26
C TYR A 150 14.11 -4.45 -8.96
N SER A 151 14.99 -4.86 -9.88
CA SER A 151 16.01 -5.89 -9.62
C SER A 151 16.87 -5.53 -8.43
N ALA A 152 17.39 -4.30 -8.37
CA ALA A 152 18.23 -3.84 -7.25
C ALA A 152 17.49 -3.92 -5.90
N LEU A 153 16.20 -3.56 -5.88
CA LEU A 153 15.38 -3.69 -4.68
C LEU A 153 15.18 -5.17 -4.29
N ILE A 154 14.88 -6.05 -5.25
CA ILE A 154 14.74 -7.51 -5.02
C ILE A 154 16.05 -8.10 -4.47
N GLU A 155 17.16 -7.79 -5.12
CA GLU A 155 18.49 -8.26 -4.72
C GLU A 155 18.88 -7.87 -3.30
N SER A 156 18.46 -6.68 -2.85
CA SER A 156 18.71 -6.21 -1.47
C SER A 156 18.04 -7.09 -0.41
N PHE A 157 16.85 -7.64 -0.73
CA PHE A 157 16.19 -8.64 0.12
C PHE A 157 16.85 -10.00 -0.01
N LEU A 158 17.08 -10.49 -1.23
CA LEU A 158 17.69 -11.79 -1.47
C LEU A 158 19.11 -11.92 -0.88
N ALA A 159 19.80 -10.81 -0.65
CA ALA A 159 21.08 -10.79 0.06
C ALA A 159 20.96 -11.13 1.57
N ARG A 160 19.73 -11.19 2.11
CA ARG A 160 19.51 -11.55 3.51
C ARG A 160 19.46 -13.07 3.69
N PRO A 161 20.35 -13.68 4.50
CA PRO A 161 20.44 -15.14 4.63
C PRO A 161 19.22 -15.78 5.30
N SER A 162 18.36 -14.99 5.94
CA SER A 162 17.12 -15.46 6.55
C SER A 162 16.02 -15.79 5.54
N ILE A 163 16.06 -15.19 4.34
CA ILE A 163 14.99 -15.34 3.36
C ILE A 163 15.05 -16.73 2.73
N LYS A 164 13.96 -17.46 2.89
CA LYS A 164 13.75 -18.81 2.34
C LYS A 164 12.87 -18.76 1.09
N GLU A 165 11.90 -17.85 1.07
CA GLU A 165 10.96 -17.68 -0.03
C GLU A 165 10.70 -16.21 -0.30
N MET A 166 10.57 -15.87 -1.57
CA MET A 166 10.14 -14.53 -1.99
C MET A 166 9.08 -14.62 -3.06
N TYR A 167 8.06 -13.79 -2.93
CA TYR A 167 6.95 -13.65 -3.88
C TYR A 167 6.91 -12.22 -4.39
N ILE A 168 6.77 -12.08 -5.70
CA ILE A 168 6.54 -10.78 -6.33
C ILE A 168 5.12 -10.73 -6.90
N MET A 169 4.43 -9.64 -6.67
CA MET A 169 3.05 -9.45 -7.12
C MET A 169 2.99 -8.40 -8.22
N ALA A 170 2.36 -8.73 -9.35
CA ALA A 170 1.91 -7.72 -10.29
C ALA A 170 0.77 -6.91 -9.64
N PRO A 171 0.80 -5.56 -9.71
CA PRO A 171 -0.24 -4.75 -9.09
C PRO A 171 -1.60 -4.99 -9.77
N PRO A 172 -2.71 -4.80 -9.03
CA PRO A 172 -4.05 -4.92 -9.60
C PRO A 172 -4.32 -3.83 -10.65
N PRO A 173 -5.37 -4.00 -11.49
CA PRO A 173 -5.80 -2.97 -12.43
C PRO A 173 -6.12 -1.65 -11.73
N ALA A 174 -5.93 -0.54 -12.45
CA ALA A 174 -6.41 0.77 -12.05
C ALA A 174 -7.54 1.20 -12.98
N TRP A 175 -8.66 1.62 -12.41
CA TRP A 175 -9.86 2.05 -13.14
C TRP A 175 -10.11 3.55 -13.02
N GLU A 176 -10.86 4.06 -13.95
CA GLU A 176 -11.38 5.41 -13.87
C GLU A 176 -12.31 5.58 -12.67
N PHE A 177 -12.17 6.75 -12.04
CA PHE A 177 -13.05 7.24 -10.99
C PHE A 177 -13.41 8.67 -11.33
N PHE A 178 -14.70 8.93 -11.60
CA PHE A 178 -15.18 10.19 -12.16
C PHE A 178 -14.46 10.62 -13.45
N GLY A 179 -14.33 9.69 -14.41
CA GLY A 179 -13.82 9.96 -15.76
C GLY A 179 -12.29 10.06 -15.88
N LYS A 180 -11.53 9.68 -14.85
CA LYS A 180 -10.06 9.60 -14.90
C LYS A 180 -9.50 8.60 -13.91
N VAL A 181 -8.36 8.01 -14.23
CA VAL A 181 -7.56 7.24 -13.27
C VAL A 181 -6.90 8.20 -12.29
N ARG A 182 -7.05 7.92 -10.99
CA ARG A 182 -6.53 8.79 -9.92
C ARG A 182 -5.02 8.67 -9.78
N TYR A 183 -4.43 9.66 -9.09
CA TYR A 183 -3.02 9.72 -8.71
C TYR A 183 -2.05 9.69 -9.91
N ASN A 184 -2.51 10.04 -11.12
CA ASN A 184 -1.74 9.99 -12.36
C ASN A 184 -1.18 8.60 -12.71
N ILE A 185 -1.77 7.53 -12.14
CA ILE A 185 -1.42 6.16 -12.50
C ILE A 185 -1.81 5.92 -13.96
N ASN A 186 -0.90 5.32 -14.71
CA ASN A 186 -1.13 4.93 -16.08
C ASN A 186 -1.62 3.48 -16.14
N SER A 187 -2.94 3.30 -16.30
CA SER A 187 -3.59 1.98 -16.30
C SER A 187 -3.11 1.08 -17.44
N ASP A 188 -2.87 1.65 -18.63
CA ASP A 188 -2.39 0.89 -19.80
C ASP A 188 -0.96 0.38 -19.55
N ARG A 189 -0.12 1.19 -18.92
CA ARG A 189 1.24 0.81 -18.53
C ARG A 189 1.21 -0.28 -17.46
N VAL A 190 0.35 -0.16 -16.45
CA VAL A 190 0.17 -1.20 -15.44
C VAL A 190 -0.20 -2.53 -16.11
N LYS A 191 -1.14 -2.50 -17.05
CA LYS A 191 -1.59 -3.68 -17.79
C LYS A 191 -0.49 -4.31 -18.64
N ASN A 192 0.17 -3.52 -19.46
CA ASN A 192 0.96 -4.02 -20.60
C ASN A 192 2.46 -4.10 -20.31
N GLU A 193 2.99 -3.17 -19.51
CA GLU A 193 4.43 -3.06 -19.24
C GLU A 193 4.80 -3.53 -17.84
N ILE A 194 4.15 -2.99 -16.79
CA ILE A 194 4.46 -3.34 -15.39
C ILE A 194 4.16 -4.81 -15.11
N ASN A 195 3.01 -5.34 -15.56
CA ASN A 195 2.65 -6.74 -15.35
C ASN A 195 3.69 -7.67 -16.01
N ARG A 196 4.06 -7.38 -17.27
CA ARG A 196 5.08 -8.15 -18.00
C ARG A 196 6.44 -8.07 -17.32
N ALA A 197 6.87 -6.86 -16.94
CA ALA A 197 8.14 -6.65 -16.24
C ALA A 197 8.19 -7.41 -14.91
N THR A 198 7.10 -7.39 -14.15
CA THR A 198 7.00 -8.10 -12.86
C THR A 198 7.11 -9.61 -13.07
N ARG A 199 6.49 -10.17 -14.12
CA ARG A 199 6.63 -11.59 -14.49
C ARG A 199 8.07 -11.90 -14.89
N THR A 200 8.69 -11.04 -15.70
CA THR A 200 10.11 -11.19 -16.10
C THR A 200 11.04 -11.22 -14.88
N LEU A 201 10.76 -10.38 -13.87
CA LEU A 201 11.52 -10.38 -12.61
C LEU A 201 11.31 -11.66 -11.80
N ALA A 202 10.07 -12.16 -11.75
CA ALA A 202 9.80 -13.44 -11.10
C ALA A 202 10.60 -14.58 -11.75
N ASP A 203 10.58 -14.67 -13.06
CA ASP A 203 11.32 -15.69 -13.82
C ASP A 203 12.84 -15.52 -13.65
N LYS A 204 13.35 -14.28 -13.69
CA LYS A 204 14.78 -13.98 -13.55
C LYS A 204 15.37 -14.45 -12.23
N TYR A 205 14.61 -14.31 -11.14
CA TYR A 205 15.09 -14.62 -9.78
C TYR A 205 14.47 -15.88 -9.18
N ASP A 206 13.73 -16.66 -9.96
CA ASP A 206 12.99 -17.87 -9.50
C ASP A 206 12.08 -17.58 -8.30
N LEU A 207 11.32 -16.49 -8.38
CA LEU A 207 10.39 -16.05 -7.35
C LEU A 207 9.00 -16.62 -7.57
N GLY A 208 8.23 -16.75 -6.49
CA GLY A 208 6.79 -16.97 -6.60
C GLY A 208 6.12 -15.76 -7.28
N PHE A 209 5.36 -15.98 -8.35
CA PHE A 209 4.62 -14.91 -9.04
C PHE A 209 3.13 -14.93 -8.68
N ILE A 210 2.58 -13.75 -8.33
CA ILE A 210 1.16 -13.58 -8.05
C ILE A 210 0.61 -12.49 -8.97
N ASP A 211 -0.23 -12.88 -9.92
CA ASP A 211 -0.86 -11.96 -10.87
C ASP A 211 -2.14 -11.36 -10.28
N LEU A 212 -2.00 -10.26 -9.54
CA LEU A 212 -3.18 -9.56 -9.03
C LEU A 212 -3.93 -8.81 -10.14
N TYR A 213 -3.27 -8.52 -11.26
CA TYR A 213 -3.98 -7.92 -12.39
C TYR A 213 -5.09 -8.87 -12.90
N GLU A 214 -4.75 -10.14 -13.10
CA GLU A 214 -5.71 -11.17 -13.53
C GLU A 214 -6.77 -11.44 -12.44
N VAL A 215 -6.35 -11.55 -11.18
CA VAL A 215 -7.26 -11.81 -10.04
C VAL A 215 -8.34 -10.75 -9.91
N PHE A 216 -8.00 -9.49 -10.18
CA PHE A 216 -8.90 -8.35 -10.01
C PHE A 216 -9.53 -7.86 -11.33
N ASP A 217 -9.20 -8.44 -12.47
CA ASP A 217 -9.80 -8.04 -13.74
C ASP A 217 -11.33 -8.12 -13.69
N GLY A 218 -11.98 -7.05 -14.16
CA GLY A 218 -13.43 -6.91 -14.12
C GLY A 218 -14.06 -6.65 -12.74
N LYS A 219 -13.28 -6.53 -11.64
CA LYS A 219 -13.79 -6.37 -10.26
C LYS A 219 -13.64 -4.92 -9.73
N ARG A 220 -14.05 -3.94 -10.54
CA ARG A 220 -13.96 -2.51 -10.20
C ARG A 220 -14.61 -2.17 -8.85
N GLU A 221 -15.68 -2.85 -8.49
CA GLU A 221 -16.45 -2.65 -7.26
C GLU A 221 -15.67 -2.98 -5.97
N LEU A 222 -14.57 -3.70 -6.09
CA LEU A 222 -13.67 -4.00 -4.98
C LEU A 222 -12.65 -2.88 -4.69
N PHE A 223 -12.75 -1.75 -5.41
CA PHE A 223 -11.84 -0.62 -5.27
C PHE A 223 -12.60 0.65 -4.89
N ALA A 224 -12.16 1.31 -3.81
CA ALA A 224 -12.82 2.48 -3.24
C ALA A 224 -12.78 3.68 -4.19
N ASP A 225 -11.64 3.93 -4.81
CA ASP A 225 -11.37 5.11 -5.64
C ASP A 225 -10.83 4.76 -7.04
N GLY A 226 -10.92 3.49 -7.42
CA GLY A 226 -10.38 2.96 -8.68
C GLY A 226 -8.96 2.43 -8.61
N VAL A 227 -8.23 2.69 -7.50
CA VAL A 227 -6.84 2.27 -7.31
C VAL A 227 -6.69 1.44 -6.03
N HIS A 228 -7.30 1.88 -4.95
CA HIS A 228 -7.12 1.25 -3.64
C HIS A 228 -8.26 0.26 -3.34
N PRO A 229 -7.93 -0.99 -2.99
CA PRO A 229 -8.92 -1.98 -2.62
C PRO A 229 -9.77 -1.54 -1.42
N THR A 230 -11.03 -1.95 -1.40
CA THR A 230 -11.90 -1.91 -0.22
C THR A 230 -11.47 -3.01 0.77
N ASP A 231 -12.13 -3.11 1.93
CA ASP A 231 -11.98 -4.24 2.86
C ASP A 231 -12.20 -5.60 2.19
N LYS A 232 -13.19 -5.71 1.30
CA LYS A 232 -13.45 -6.92 0.50
C LYS A 232 -12.34 -7.20 -0.51
N GLY A 233 -11.82 -6.15 -1.16
CA GLY A 233 -10.69 -6.27 -2.06
C GLY A 233 -9.41 -6.69 -1.32
N ALA A 234 -9.13 -6.09 -0.17
CA ALA A 234 -7.99 -6.46 0.68
C ALA A 234 -8.09 -7.92 1.17
N LYS A 235 -9.29 -8.39 1.49
CA LYS A 235 -9.53 -9.79 1.84
C LYS A 235 -9.23 -10.73 0.66
N LEU A 236 -9.74 -10.44 -0.53
CA LEU A 236 -9.45 -11.25 -1.73
C LEU A 236 -7.94 -11.30 -2.02
N LEU A 237 -7.23 -10.16 -1.86
CA LEU A 237 -5.78 -10.10 -2.00
C LEU A 237 -5.09 -11.02 -0.98
N ALA A 238 -5.50 -10.96 0.30
CA ALA A 238 -4.96 -11.84 1.35
C ALA A 238 -5.20 -13.33 1.06
N GLU A 239 -6.40 -13.70 0.60
CA GLU A 239 -6.76 -15.07 0.19
C GLU A 239 -5.89 -15.57 -0.97
N THR A 240 -5.62 -14.70 -1.95
CA THR A 240 -4.76 -14.99 -3.08
C THR A 240 -3.32 -15.27 -2.64
N VAL A 241 -2.76 -14.38 -1.80
CA VAL A 241 -1.42 -14.54 -1.25
C VAL A 241 -1.31 -15.79 -0.39
N TYR A 242 -2.29 -16.02 0.50
CA TYR A 242 -2.35 -17.23 1.34
C TYR A 242 -2.31 -18.50 0.50
N SER A 243 -3.10 -18.54 -0.58
CA SER A 243 -3.15 -19.69 -1.48
C SER A 243 -1.82 -19.92 -2.20
N ALA A 244 -1.08 -18.85 -2.55
CA ALA A 244 0.22 -18.96 -3.19
C ALA A 244 1.30 -19.52 -2.24
N ILE A 245 1.34 -19.05 -0.99
CA ILE A 245 2.31 -19.48 0.04
C ILE A 245 2.09 -20.95 0.43
N ARG A 246 0.84 -21.41 0.48
CA ARG A 246 0.48 -22.77 0.93
C ARG A 246 0.60 -23.86 -0.14
N ARG A 247 0.82 -23.50 -1.40
CA ARG A 247 0.94 -24.49 -2.50
C ARG A 247 2.33 -25.11 -2.64
N LYS A 248 3.30 -24.64 -1.86
CA LYS A 248 4.62 -25.23 -1.72
C LYS A 248 4.68 -26.06 -0.44
#